data_7ea677645d89eb8562edba49debf260f
#
_entry.id   7ea677645d89eb8562edba49debf260f
#
_cell.length_a   1.000
_cell.length_b   1.000
_cell.length_c   1.000
_cell.angle_alpha   90.00
_cell.angle_beta   90.00
_cell.angle_gamma   90.00
#
_symmetry.space_group_name_H-M   'P 1'
#
loop_
_entity.id
_entity.type
_entity.pdbx_description
1 polymer ?
#
loop_
_entity_poly.entity_id
_entity_poly.type
_entity_poly.pdbx_seq_one_letter_code
_entity_poly.pdbx_strand_id
1 'polypeptide(L)'
;RCNSVFGKNLRYLREKAGYKQSFLAERLGRSPSTISLWESGDAKPNTATTIDLGLLFNVTAEELMNVDLKKRDESGLEAKSKTKMIPMLGEIAAGIGIFAQENFEGYFEIDESVKADFCLKVRGDSMIEAGINYNDIAFFRKQPHVENGQIAAVQIQGEYDFEPRATLKKVTIQGDSIILSPANRQYDSRVFKLDSVKILGKLVATVHYYN
;
A
#
# COMPACT_ATOMS: atom_id res chain seq x y z
N ARG A 1 14.31 9.03 38.26
CA ARG A 1 13.28 8.88 37.20
C ARG A 1 13.94 8.13 36.05
N CYS A 2 13.55 6.87 35.84
CA CYS A 2 14.07 6.06 34.75
C CYS A 2 13.48 6.60 33.43
N ASN A 3 14.27 7.42 32.76
CA ASN A 3 13.93 7.98 31.45
C ASN A 3 14.19 6.89 30.39
N SER A 4 13.27 5.94 30.19
CA SER A 4 13.45 4.87 29.21
C SER A 4 13.45 5.46 27.80
N VAL A 5 14.32 4.95 26.92
CA VAL A 5 14.37 5.34 25.50
C VAL A 5 12.98 5.18 24.87
N PHE A 6 12.29 4.08 25.15
CA PHE A 6 10.93 3.83 24.70
C PHE A 6 9.95 4.95 25.08
N GLY A 7 9.92 5.38 26.35
CA GLY A 7 8.95 6.41 26.79
C GLY A 7 9.19 7.75 26.12
N LYS A 8 10.47 8.14 25.94
CA LYS A 8 10.83 9.35 25.19
C LYS A 8 10.40 9.26 23.73
N ASN A 9 10.64 8.13 23.10
CA ASN A 9 10.26 7.89 21.70
C ASN A 9 8.75 7.91 21.53
N LEU A 10 8.00 7.24 22.39
CA LEU A 10 6.54 7.22 22.34
C LEU A 10 5.97 8.64 22.42
N ARG A 11 6.44 9.42 23.40
CA ARG A 11 6.03 10.81 23.56
C ARG A 11 6.39 11.65 22.33
N TYR A 12 7.61 11.54 21.84
CA TYR A 12 8.10 12.25 20.66
C TYR A 12 7.24 11.95 19.42
N LEU A 13 7.01 10.66 19.13
CA LEU A 13 6.22 10.25 17.97
C LEU A 13 4.75 10.67 18.07
N ARG A 14 4.15 10.56 19.27
CA ARG A 14 2.79 11.02 19.52
C ARG A 14 2.65 12.53 19.28
N GLU A 15 3.57 13.34 19.84
CA GLU A 15 3.56 14.79 19.68
C GLU A 15 3.82 15.19 18.24
N LYS A 16 4.75 14.54 17.53
CA LYS A 16 5.04 14.74 16.12
C LYS A 16 3.83 14.44 15.24
N ALA A 17 3.02 13.44 15.59
CA ALA A 17 1.77 13.12 14.92
C ALA A 17 0.59 14.02 15.33
N GLY A 18 0.77 14.96 16.27
CA GLY A 18 -0.28 15.85 16.75
C GLY A 18 -1.33 15.16 17.64
N TYR A 19 -1.02 13.97 18.19
CA TYR A 19 -1.98 13.20 18.99
C TYR A 19 -1.94 13.58 20.47
N LYS A 20 -3.13 13.67 21.09
CA LYS A 20 -3.26 13.72 22.57
C LYS A 20 -3.10 12.30 23.14
N GLN A 21 -2.68 12.20 24.41
CA GLN A 21 -2.61 10.89 25.08
C GLN A 21 -3.94 10.15 25.10
N SER A 22 -5.06 10.87 25.25
CA SER A 22 -6.41 10.31 25.20
C SER A 22 -6.73 9.67 23.85
N PHE A 23 -6.35 10.32 22.74
CA PHE A 23 -6.57 9.79 21.40
C PHE A 23 -5.74 8.50 21.16
N LEU A 24 -4.47 8.52 21.56
CA LEU A 24 -3.63 7.31 21.45
C LEU A 24 -4.15 6.17 22.32
N ALA A 25 -4.63 6.48 23.53
CA ALA A 25 -5.22 5.51 24.44
C ALA A 25 -6.47 4.84 23.83
N GLU A 26 -7.40 5.62 23.30
CA GLU A 26 -8.59 5.12 22.61
C GLU A 26 -8.23 4.18 21.47
N ARG A 27 -7.28 4.59 20.62
CA ARG A 27 -6.85 3.81 19.46
C ARG A 27 -6.23 2.46 19.82
N LEU A 28 -5.61 2.36 21.00
CA LEU A 28 -4.98 1.14 21.50
C LEU A 28 -5.87 0.34 22.48
N GLY A 29 -7.11 0.79 22.73
CA GLY A 29 -8.00 0.18 23.72
C GLY A 29 -7.42 0.25 25.15
N ARG A 30 -6.78 1.36 25.51
CA ARG A 30 -6.10 1.59 26.80
C ARG A 30 -6.63 2.85 27.48
N SER A 31 -6.25 3.08 28.75
CA SER A 31 -6.55 4.31 29.45
C SER A 31 -5.49 5.39 29.16
N PRO A 32 -5.82 6.70 29.22
CA PRO A 32 -4.84 7.77 29.10
C PRO A 32 -3.73 7.70 30.16
N SER A 33 -4.04 7.21 31.36
CA SER A 33 -3.07 6.98 32.42
C SER A 33 -2.04 5.90 32.04
N THR A 34 -2.44 4.87 31.31
CA THR A 34 -1.52 3.84 30.79
C THR A 34 -0.52 4.46 29.82
N ILE A 35 -0.97 5.32 28.90
CA ILE A 35 -0.07 6.02 27.96
C ILE A 35 0.91 6.93 28.73
N SER A 36 0.40 7.65 29.74
CA SER A 36 1.25 8.50 30.60
C SER A 36 2.34 7.70 31.32
N LEU A 37 2.01 6.52 31.87
CA LEU A 37 2.99 5.62 32.53
C LEU A 37 4.03 5.08 31.54
N TRP A 38 3.63 4.80 30.31
CA TRP A 38 4.56 4.39 29.26
C TRP A 38 5.51 5.52 28.85
N GLU A 39 5.00 6.73 28.71
CA GLU A 39 5.80 7.91 28.35
C GLU A 39 6.75 8.36 29.46
N SER A 40 6.37 8.18 30.74
CA SER A 40 7.26 8.44 31.87
C SER A 40 8.31 7.34 32.08
N GLY A 41 8.08 6.15 31.51
CA GLY A 41 8.94 4.99 31.69
C GLY A 41 8.65 4.16 32.96
N ASP A 42 7.55 4.47 33.66
CA ASP A 42 7.13 3.75 34.89
C ASP A 42 6.46 2.41 34.55
N ALA A 43 6.01 2.25 33.29
CA ALA A 43 5.51 0.98 32.77
C ALA A 43 6.00 0.76 31.32
N LYS A 44 5.89 -0.48 30.87
CA LYS A 44 6.17 -0.87 29.45
C LYS A 44 5.00 -1.61 28.86
N PRO A 45 4.69 -1.43 27.57
CA PRO A 45 3.72 -2.27 26.88
C PRO A 45 4.26 -3.68 26.70
N ASN A 46 3.36 -4.63 26.43
CA ASN A 46 3.75 -5.96 25.98
C ASN A 46 4.23 -5.92 24.52
N THR A 47 4.81 -7.04 24.05
CA THR A 47 5.39 -7.15 22.71
C THR A 47 4.35 -6.85 21.60
N ALA A 48 3.13 -7.36 21.73
CA ALA A 48 2.06 -7.12 20.75
C ALA A 48 1.76 -5.61 20.61
N THR A 49 1.54 -4.92 21.74
CA THR A 49 1.29 -3.48 21.76
C THR A 49 2.49 -2.67 21.25
N THR A 50 3.73 -3.15 21.49
CA THR A 50 4.94 -2.49 20.95
C THR A 50 4.97 -2.59 19.42
N ILE A 51 4.59 -3.71 18.87
CA ILE A 51 4.45 -3.90 17.40
C ILE A 51 3.35 -2.97 16.84
N ASP A 52 2.18 -2.92 17.50
CA ASP A 52 1.07 -2.04 17.09
C ASP A 52 1.48 -0.57 17.08
N LEU A 53 2.23 -0.13 18.10
CA LEU A 53 2.81 1.21 18.16
C LEU A 53 3.82 1.46 17.05
N GLY A 54 4.66 0.47 16.75
CA GLY A 54 5.60 0.53 15.63
C GLY A 54 4.88 0.73 14.30
N LEU A 55 3.84 -0.04 14.04
CA LEU A 55 3.00 0.08 12.85
C LEU A 55 2.29 1.45 12.79
N LEU A 56 1.74 1.91 13.91
CA LEU A 56 1.04 3.20 13.99
C LEU A 56 1.95 4.39 13.63
N PHE A 57 3.20 4.35 14.10
CA PHE A 57 4.15 5.44 13.92
C PHE A 57 5.19 5.19 12.82
N ASN A 58 5.05 4.09 12.08
CA ASN A 58 5.97 3.70 11.00
C ASN A 58 7.44 3.62 11.47
N VAL A 59 7.66 2.95 12.58
CA VAL A 59 8.98 2.62 13.13
C VAL A 59 9.01 1.14 13.54
N THR A 60 10.17 0.52 13.53
CA THR A 60 10.29 -0.85 14.04
C THR A 60 10.17 -0.89 15.56
N ALA A 61 9.72 -2.04 16.12
CA ALA A 61 9.68 -2.25 17.55
C ALA A 61 11.08 -2.08 18.19
N GLU A 62 12.13 -2.49 17.47
CA GLU A 62 13.54 -2.33 17.88
C GLU A 62 13.93 -0.86 17.93
N GLU A 63 13.63 -0.08 16.91
CA GLU A 63 13.89 1.37 16.90
C GLU A 63 13.15 2.08 18.04
N LEU A 64 11.86 1.72 18.24
CA LEU A 64 11.05 2.30 19.30
C LEU A 64 11.65 2.04 20.70
N MET A 65 12.26 0.87 20.90
CA MET A 65 12.81 0.46 22.18
C MET A 65 14.25 0.95 22.45
N ASN A 66 15.08 1.05 21.39
CA ASN A 66 16.54 1.14 21.56
C ASN A 66 17.19 2.36 20.90
N VAL A 67 16.53 3.03 19.93
CA VAL A 67 17.09 4.17 19.20
C VAL A 67 16.49 5.48 19.72
N ASP A 68 17.30 6.50 20.01
CA ASP A 68 16.81 7.85 20.32
C ASP A 68 16.28 8.50 19.01
N LEU A 69 15.00 8.32 18.73
CA LEU A 69 14.37 8.74 17.49
C LEU A 69 14.39 10.27 17.30
N LYS A 70 14.30 11.02 18.39
CA LYS A 70 14.38 12.47 18.32
C LYS A 70 15.76 12.93 17.87
N LYS A 71 16.83 12.39 18.48
CA LYS A 71 18.21 12.69 18.08
C LYS A 71 18.51 12.25 16.64
N ARG A 72 18.01 11.08 16.25
CA ARG A 72 18.14 10.59 14.86
C ARG A 72 17.57 11.59 13.87
N ASP A 73 16.36 12.09 14.12
CA ASP A 73 15.67 13.03 13.23
C ASP A 73 16.36 14.43 13.25
N GLU A 74 16.89 14.87 14.40
CA GLU A 74 17.62 16.15 14.53
C GLU A 74 19.01 16.10 13.90
N SER A 75 19.69 14.95 13.89
CA SER A 75 21.07 14.83 13.37
C SER A 75 21.17 14.82 11.86
N GLY A 76 20.04 14.81 11.13
CA GLY A 76 20.04 14.74 9.67
C GLY A 76 20.67 13.46 9.10
N LEU A 77 21.04 12.51 9.98
CA LEU A 77 21.40 11.16 9.58
C LEU A 77 20.14 10.57 8.94
N GLU A 78 20.22 10.38 7.64
CA GLU A 78 19.15 9.99 6.73
C GLU A 78 18.10 9.14 7.44
N ALA A 79 16.87 9.68 7.50
CA ALA A 79 15.74 8.82 7.72
C ALA A 79 15.92 7.66 6.74
N LYS A 80 16.06 6.42 7.24
CA LYS A 80 15.79 5.23 6.43
C LYS A 80 14.59 5.60 5.60
N SER A 81 14.67 5.50 4.28
CA SER A 81 13.59 5.87 3.38
C SER A 81 12.29 5.37 4.03
N LYS A 82 11.38 6.30 4.30
CA LYS A 82 10.13 5.94 4.97
C LYS A 82 9.45 4.95 4.06
N THR A 83 9.41 3.71 4.48
CA THR A 83 8.75 2.65 3.74
C THR A 83 7.33 2.46 4.25
N LYS A 84 6.46 2.00 3.39
CA LYS A 84 5.10 1.60 3.73
C LYS A 84 4.80 0.22 3.17
N MET A 85 3.92 -0.49 3.86
CA MET A 85 3.45 -1.80 3.44
C MET A 85 2.25 -1.63 2.51
N ILE A 86 2.38 -2.11 1.27
CA ILE A 86 1.32 -2.10 0.27
C ILE A 86 0.72 -3.51 0.19
N PRO A 87 -0.61 -3.67 0.31
CA PRO A 87 -1.24 -4.96 0.17
C PRO A 87 -1.03 -5.50 -1.25
N MET A 88 -0.51 -6.72 -1.33
CA MET A 88 -0.40 -7.49 -2.56
C MET A 88 -1.67 -8.31 -2.72
N LEU A 89 -2.35 -8.07 -3.82
CA LEU A 89 -3.57 -8.77 -4.17
C LEU A 89 -3.25 -9.82 -5.23
N GLY A 90 -3.85 -10.98 -5.09
CA GLY A 90 -3.77 -12.06 -6.06
C GLY A 90 -4.78 -11.92 -7.19
N GLU A 91 -5.38 -13.03 -7.59
CA GLU A 91 -6.42 -13.01 -8.59
C GLU A 91 -7.69 -12.36 -8.05
N ILE A 92 -8.13 -11.27 -8.67
CA ILE A 92 -9.31 -10.53 -8.27
C ILE A 92 -10.51 -11.14 -8.96
N ALA A 93 -11.32 -11.89 -8.21
CA ALA A 93 -12.55 -12.51 -8.71
C ALA A 93 -13.69 -11.50 -8.92
N ALA A 94 -14.62 -11.81 -9.86
CA ALA A 94 -15.80 -10.98 -10.09
C ALA A 94 -16.76 -10.98 -8.89
N GLY A 95 -17.40 -9.84 -8.70
CA GLY A 95 -18.40 -9.68 -7.65
C GLY A 95 -17.85 -9.51 -6.24
N ILE A 96 -16.56 -9.76 -6.04
CA ILE A 96 -15.87 -9.60 -4.76
C ILE A 96 -15.14 -8.25 -4.76
N GLY A 97 -15.16 -7.54 -3.63
CA GLY A 97 -14.42 -6.27 -3.50
C GLY A 97 -12.93 -6.50 -3.69
N ILE A 98 -12.24 -5.61 -4.41
CA ILE A 98 -10.79 -5.70 -4.69
C ILE A 98 -9.93 -5.94 -3.44
N PHE A 99 -10.36 -5.43 -2.29
CA PHE A 99 -9.69 -5.61 -0.99
C PHE A 99 -10.35 -6.68 -0.12
N ALA A 100 -11.11 -7.61 -0.69
CA ALA A 100 -11.62 -8.75 0.06
C ALA A 100 -10.45 -9.62 0.55
N GLN A 101 -10.61 -10.23 1.72
CA GLN A 101 -9.57 -11.05 2.35
C GLN A 101 -9.13 -12.22 1.46
N GLU A 102 -10.04 -12.73 0.62
CA GLU A 102 -9.80 -13.82 -0.33
C GLU A 102 -8.80 -13.48 -1.43
N ASN A 103 -8.64 -12.18 -1.75
CA ASN A 103 -7.71 -11.69 -2.77
C ASN A 103 -6.34 -11.31 -2.19
N PHE A 104 -6.13 -11.45 -0.88
CA PHE A 104 -4.92 -10.99 -0.20
C PHE A 104 -3.83 -12.06 -0.23
N GLU A 105 -2.66 -11.74 -0.82
CA GLU A 105 -1.49 -12.61 -0.88
C GLU A 105 -0.35 -12.17 0.05
N GLY A 106 -0.46 -11.01 0.71
CA GLY A 106 0.58 -10.50 1.59
C GLY A 106 0.81 -8.99 1.46
N TYR A 107 1.98 -8.55 1.88
CA TYR A 107 2.39 -7.15 1.77
C TYR A 107 3.69 -7.02 1.02
N PHE A 108 3.84 -5.92 0.30
CA PHE A 108 5.09 -5.49 -0.32
C PHE A 108 5.56 -4.18 0.32
N GLU A 109 6.82 -4.15 0.76
CA GLU A 109 7.42 -2.95 1.33
C GLU A 109 7.95 -2.05 0.21
N ILE A 110 7.54 -0.77 0.20
CA ILE A 110 7.95 0.21 -0.81
C ILE A 110 8.17 1.59 -0.17
N ASP A 111 8.97 2.44 -0.81
CA ASP A 111 9.18 3.80 -0.36
C ASP A 111 7.87 4.59 -0.26
N GLU A 112 7.68 5.36 0.82
CA GLU A 112 6.46 6.12 1.08
C GLU A 112 6.16 7.19 0.02
N SER A 113 7.18 7.64 -0.71
CA SER A 113 7.03 8.59 -1.82
C SER A 113 6.22 8.02 -2.98
N VAL A 114 6.22 6.70 -3.16
CA VAL A 114 5.40 6.01 -4.16
C VAL A 114 3.94 6.01 -3.71
N LYS A 115 3.10 6.80 -4.37
CA LYS A 115 1.68 6.96 -4.00
C LYS A 115 0.83 5.80 -4.55
N ALA A 116 1.07 4.60 -4.01
CA ALA A 116 0.30 3.39 -4.32
C ALA A 116 -0.58 2.98 -3.14
N ASP A 117 -1.70 2.31 -3.45
CA ASP A 117 -2.67 1.80 -2.48
C ASP A 117 -2.73 0.26 -2.46
N PHE A 118 -2.35 -0.40 -3.57
CA PHE A 118 -2.23 -1.85 -3.70
C PHE A 118 -1.23 -2.23 -4.78
N CYS A 119 -0.79 -3.49 -4.80
CA CYS A 119 0.01 -4.03 -5.89
C CYS A 119 -0.52 -5.38 -6.36
N LEU A 120 -0.16 -5.73 -7.60
CA LEU A 120 -0.49 -7.00 -8.26
C LEU A 120 0.79 -7.62 -8.82
N LYS A 121 0.89 -8.93 -8.76
CA LYS A 121 1.91 -9.68 -9.49
C LYS A 121 1.48 -9.83 -10.95
N VAL A 122 2.33 -9.40 -11.87
CA VAL A 122 2.06 -9.46 -13.30
C VAL A 122 2.08 -10.90 -13.79
N ARG A 123 1.00 -11.31 -14.45
CA ARG A 123 0.86 -12.61 -15.10
C ARG A 123 0.72 -12.37 -16.62
N GLY A 124 1.58 -13.00 -17.41
CA GLY A 124 1.60 -12.81 -18.86
C GLY A 124 2.52 -11.68 -19.33
N ASP A 125 2.54 -11.48 -20.64
CA ASP A 125 3.48 -10.63 -21.38
C ASP A 125 2.80 -9.53 -22.20
N SER A 126 1.49 -9.32 -22.00
CA SER A 126 0.70 -8.38 -22.81
C SER A 126 1.15 -6.91 -22.69
N MET A 127 2.06 -6.59 -21.74
CA MET A 127 2.54 -5.23 -21.47
C MET A 127 4.07 -5.11 -21.60
N ILE A 128 4.74 -6.08 -22.24
CA ILE A 128 6.21 -6.17 -22.31
C ILE A 128 6.85 -4.97 -23.02
N GLU A 129 6.20 -4.42 -24.07
CA GLU A 129 6.70 -3.24 -24.79
C GLU A 129 6.54 -1.94 -23.95
N ALA A 130 5.80 -1.99 -22.85
CA ALA A 130 5.77 -0.92 -21.85
C ALA A 130 6.78 -1.15 -20.71
N GLY A 131 7.67 -2.14 -20.84
CA GLY A 131 8.66 -2.49 -19.81
C GLY A 131 8.07 -3.21 -18.60
N ILE A 132 6.87 -3.79 -18.74
CA ILE A 132 6.19 -4.57 -17.67
C ILE A 132 6.24 -6.04 -18.05
N ASN A 133 7.04 -6.81 -17.31
CA ASN A 133 7.37 -8.18 -17.62
C ASN A 133 6.59 -9.18 -16.74
N TYR A 134 6.63 -10.44 -17.15
CA TYR A 134 6.10 -11.53 -16.33
C TYR A 134 6.83 -11.56 -14.97
N ASN A 135 6.09 -11.77 -13.90
CA ASN A 135 6.53 -11.74 -12.50
C ASN A 135 6.89 -10.36 -11.90
N ASP A 136 6.81 -9.26 -12.65
CA ASP A 136 6.92 -7.92 -12.06
C ASP A 136 5.85 -7.70 -10.98
N ILE A 137 6.17 -6.83 -10.03
CA ILE A 137 5.18 -6.31 -9.09
C ILE A 137 4.76 -4.92 -9.58
N ALA A 138 3.49 -4.79 -9.96
CA ALA A 138 2.89 -3.56 -10.44
C ALA A 138 2.11 -2.87 -9.31
N PHE A 139 2.39 -1.58 -9.07
CA PHE A 139 1.80 -0.77 -8.00
C PHE A 139 0.77 0.20 -8.56
N PHE A 140 -0.37 0.29 -7.88
CA PHE A 140 -1.51 1.06 -8.36
C PHE A 140 -1.99 2.04 -7.31
N ARG A 141 -2.34 3.26 -7.79
CA ARG A 141 -3.18 4.19 -7.03
C ARG A 141 -4.64 3.84 -7.31
N LYS A 142 -5.41 3.60 -6.26
CA LYS A 142 -6.84 3.34 -6.35
C LYS A 142 -7.57 4.58 -6.86
N GLN A 143 -8.16 4.49 -8.03
CA GLN A 143 -8.99 5.54 -8.62
C GLN A 143 -9.90 4.95 -9.70
N PRO A 144 -11.15 5.46 -9.85
CA PRO A 144 -12.11 4.93 -10.80
C PRO A 144 -11.93 5.48 -12.22
N HIS A 145 -11.05 6.45 -12.41
CA HIS A 145 -10.82 7.11 -13.71
C HIS A 145 -9.33 7.22 -14.00
N VAL A 146 -9.01 7.13 -15.31
CA VAL A 146 -7.66 7.35 -15.84
C VAL A 146 -7.76 8.20 -17.11
N GLU A 147 -6.71 8.90 -17.45
CA GLU A 147 -6.58 9.63 -18.71
C GLU A 147 -6.29 8.67 -19.86
N ASN A 148 -6.68 9.05 -21.06
CA ASN A 148 -6.41 8.26 -22.27
C ASN A 148 -4.91 8.01 -22.43
N GLY A 149 -4.56 6.77 -22.72
CA GLY A 149 -3.18 6.32 -22.85
C GLY A 149 -2.50 5.89 -21.55
N GLN A 150 -3.09 6.10 -20.38
CA GLN A 150 -2.56 5.61 -19.11
C GLN A 150 -2.75 4.10 -18.96
N ILE A 151 -1.83 3.47 -18.24
CA ILE A 151 -1.91 2.05 -17.89
C ILE A 151 -2.67 1.91 -16.57
N ALA A 152 -3.63 1.00 -16.55
CA ALA A 152 -4.48 0.73 -15.40
C ALA A 152 -4.69 -0.76 -15.17
N ALA A 153 -4.94 -1.12 -13.92
CA ALA A 153 -5.58 -2.38 -13.59
C ALA A 153 -7.08 -2.21 -13.84
N VAL A 154 -7.64 -3.07 -14.66
CA VAL A 154 -9.06 -3.07 -15.03
C VAL A 154 -9.66 -4.44 -14.82
N GLN A 155 -10.95 -4.48 -14.49
CA GLN A 155 -11.75 -5.69 -14.38
C GLN A 155 -12.88 -5.61 -15.42
N ILE A 156 -12.97 -6.63 -16.29
CA ILE A 156 -14.03 -6.74 -17.27
C ILE A 156 -15.21 -7.46 -16.60
N GLN A 157 -16.41 -6.90 -16.71
CA GLN A 157 -17.65 -7.45 -16.15
C GLN A 157 -18.53 -7.94 -17.30
N GLY A 158 -19.10 -9.15 -17.20
CA GLY A 158 -20.05 -9.69 -18.19
C GLY A 158 -19.76 -11.10 -18.65
N GLU A 159 -20.64 -11.64 -19.52
CA GLU A 159 -20.64 -13.04 -19.96
C GLU A 159 -19.47 -13.48 -20.86
N TYR A 160 -18.55 -12.58 -21.18
CA TYR A 160 -17.53 -12.80 -22.22
C TYR A 160 -16.19 -13.33 -21.70
N ASP A 161 -15.99 -13.41 -20.38
CA ASP A 161 -14.79 -14.01 -19.80
C ASP A 161 -15.20 -15.00 -18.70
N PHE A 162 -14.86 -16.25 -18.88
CA PHE A 162 -15.13 -17.32 -17.91
C PHE A 162 -14.44 -17.11 -16.55
N GLU A 163 -13.56 -16.10 -16.45
CA GLU A 163 -12.93 -15.66 -15.21
C GLU A 163 -12.69 -14.15 -15.26
N PRO A 164 -13.44 -13.34 -14.53
CA PRO A 164 -13.25 -11.90 -14.43
C PRO A 164 -12.00 -11.60 -13.59
N ARG A 165 -10.85 -11.71 -14.21
CA ARG A 165 -9.56 -11.37 -13.60
C ARG A 165 -9.24 -9.91 -13.82
N ALA A 166 -8.54 -9.30 -12.87
CA ALA A 166 -7.92 -8.01 -13.12
C ALA A 166 -6.82 -8.16 -14.18
N THR A 167 -6.81 -7.28 -15.16
CA THR A 167 -5.78 -7.24 -16.19
C THR A 167 -5.17 -5.86 -16.32
N LEU A 168 -3.92 -5.78 -16.77
CA LEU A 168 -3.23 -4.52 -17.06
C LEU A 168 -3.37 -4.20 -18.53
N LYS A 169 -3.84 -3.00 -18.83
CA LYS A 169 -3.95 -2.49 -20.20
C LYS A 169 -3.74 -0.99 -20.26
N LYS A 170 -3.34 -0.50 -21.41
CA LYS A 170 -3.46 0.91 -21.75
C LYS A 170 -4.92 1.21 -22.02
N VAL A 171 -5.48 2.22 -21.38
CA VAL A 171 -6.89 2.57 -21.41
C VAL A 171 -7.11 3.77 -22.31
N THR A 172 -8.10 3.71 -23.21
CA THR A 172 -8.58 4.85 -23.99
C THR A 172 -10.12 4.85 -23.96
N ILE A 173 -10.70 5.96 -23.53
CA ILE A 173 -12.15 6.16 -23.44
C ILE A 173 -12.60 7.05 -24.60
N GLN A 174 -13.62 6.61 -25.35
CA GLN A 174 -14.21 7.33 -26.47
C GLN A 174 -15.74 7.22 -26.38
N GLY A 175 -16.41 8.29 -25.92
CA GLY A 175 -17.84 8.27 -25.68
C GLY A 175 -18.25 7.17 -24.71
N ASP A 176 -19.16 6.29 -25.11
CA ASP A 176 -19.65 5.17 -24.31
C ASP A 176 -18.80 3.89 -24.43
N SER A 177 -17.64 3.99 -25.06
CA SER A 177 -16.75 2.85 -25.30
C SER A 177 -15.42 3.04 -24.57
N ILE A 178 -14.84 1.93 -24.14
CA ILE A 178 -13.51 1.83 -23.56
C ILE A 178 -12.68 0.84 -24.38
N ILE A 179 -11.50 1.27 -24.81
CA ILE A 179 -10.53 0.48 -25.57
C ILE A 179 -9.45 0.05 -24.61
N LEU A 180 -9.24 -1.24 -24.48
CA LEU A 180 -8.17 -1.84 -23.68
C LEU A 180 -7.08 -2.35 -24.63
N SER A 181 -5.96 -1.63 -24.67
CA SER A 181 -4.86 -1.94 -25.57
C SER A 181 -3.70 -2.60 -24.83
N PRO A 182 -3.20 -3.74 -25.31
CA PRO A 182 -1.95 -4.29 -24.84
C PRO A 182 -0.77 -3.40 -25.29
N ALA A 183 0.35 -3.53 -24.62
CA ALA A 183 1.65 -3.02 -25.06
C ALA A 183 2.53 -4.22 -25.47
N ASN A 184 2.04 -4.98 -26.41
CA ASN A 184 2.71 -6.09 -27.07
C ASN A 184 1.99 -6.35 -28.40
N ARG A 185 2.73 -6.25 -29.52
CA ARG A 185 2.21 -6.38 -30.90
C ARG A 185 1.60 -7.73 -31.25
N GLN A 186 1.83 -8.74 -30.40
CA GLN A 186 1.23 -10.08 -30.57
C GLN A 186 -0.24 -10.14 -30.15
N TYR A 187 -0.78 -9.10 -29.51
CA TYR A 187 -2.14 -9.05 -29.00
C TYR A 187 -2.89 -7.86 -29.57
N ASP A 188 -4.17 -8.08 -29.87
CA ASP A 188 -5.06 -7.04 -30.38
C ASP A 188 -5.70 -6.21 -29.26
N SER A 189 -6.00 -4.95 -29.57
CA SER A 189 -6.83 -4.10 -28.72
C SER A 189 -8.28 -4.60 -28.73
N ARG A 190 -8.93 -4.55 -27.55
CA ARG A 190 -10.34 -4.95 -27.41
C ARG A 190 -11.18 -3.74 -27.03
N VAL A 191 -12.37 -3.64 -27.62
CA VAL A 191 -13.35 -2.57 -27.36
C VAL A 191 -14.48 -3.13 -26.53
N PHE A 192 -14.86 -2.41 -25.49
CA PHE A 192 -15.96 -2.77 -24.60
C PHE A 192 -16.88 -1.57 -24.40
N LYS A 193 -18.10 -1.82 -23.90
CA LYS A 193 -18.92 -0.75 -23.34
C LYS A 193 -18.28 -0.22 -22.05
N LEU A 194 -18.36 1.08 -21.84
CA LEU A 194 -17.72 1.73 -20.69
C LEU A 194 -18.23 1.16 -19.35
N ASP A 195 -19.51 0.84 -19.26
CA ASP A 195 -20.16 0.28 -18.07
C ASP A 195 -19.78 -1.19 -17.78
N SER A 196 -19.26 -1.91 -18.79
CA SER A 196 -18.78 -3.29 -18.61
C SER A 196 -17.33 -3.42 -18.14
N VAL A 197 -16.61 -2.30 -17.94
CA VAL A 197 -15.23 -2.29 -17.48
C VAL A 197 -15.08 -1.44 -16.25
N LYS A 198 -14.60 -2.05 -15.17
CA LYS A 198 -14.28 -1.35 -13.92
C LYS A 198 -12.80 -1.05 -13.87
N ILE A 199 -12.45 0.24 -13.75
CA ILE A 199 -11.07 0.68 -13.47
C ILE A 199 -10.82 0.50 -11.97
N LEU A 200 -9.79 -0.27 -11.61
CA LEU A 200 -9.43 -0.58 -10.23
C LEU A 200 -8.40 0.42 -9.70
N GLY A 201 -7.47 0.83 -10.57
CA GLY A 201 -6.43 1.79 -10.21
C GLY A 201 -5.48 2.08 -11.37
N LYS A 202 -4.82 3.25 -11.28
CA LYS A 202 -3.78 3.70 -12.22
C LYS A 202 -2.44 3.12 -11.81
N LEU A 203 -1.67 2.62 -12.78
CA LEU A 203 -0.28 2.21 -12.57
C LEU A 203 0.57 3.43 -12.15
N VAL A 204 1.38 3.26 -11.10
CA VAL A 204 2.29 4.31 -10.60
C VAL A 204 3.74 3.87 -10.56
N ALA A 205 4.01 2.59 -10.42
CA ALA A 205 5.36 2.02 -10.42
C ALA A 205 5.34 0.54 -10.75
N THR A 206 6.50 0.00 -11.15
CA THR A 206 6.77 -1.45 -11.25
C THR A 206 8.09 -1.77 -10.60
N VAL A 207 8.22 -2.97 -10.04
CA VAL A 207 9.48 -3.55 -9.57
C VAL A 207 9.74 -4.82 -10.34
N HIS A 208 10.91 -4.87 -10.97
CA HIS A 208 11.41 -6.02 -11.72
C HIS A 208 12.55 -6.69 -10.95
N TYR A 209 12.50 -8.01 -10.82
CA TYR A 209 13.57 -8.82 -10.24
C TYR A 209 14.33 -9.55 -11.34
N TYR A 210 15.64 -9.35 -11.39
CA TYR A 210 16.52 -10.15 -12.24
C TYR A 210 16.91 -11.41 -11.45
N ASN A 211 16.53 -12.57 -11.98
CA ASN A 211 16.91 -13.88 -11.43
C ASN A 211 18.15 -14.41 -12.18
#